data_c0e6c17b7adafcd2d098b77534ce3e90
#
_entry.id   c0e6c17b7adafcd2d098b77534ce3e90
#
_cell.length_a   1.000
_cell.length_b   1.000
_cell.length_c   1.000
_cell.angle_alpha   90.00
_cell.angle_beta   90.00
_cell.angle_gamma   90.00
#
_symmetry.space_group_name_H-M   'P 1'
#
loop_
_entity.id
_entity.type
_entity.pdbx_description
1 polymer ?
#
loop_
_entity_poly.entity_id
_entity_poly.type
_entity_poly.pdbx_seq_one_letter_code
_entity_poly.pdbx_strand_id
1 'polypeptide(L)'
;MSDNILSQAEIDALLNGDSASADDVEQTASGENEVRPYDPNTQRRVVRERLQSLEIINERFARQFRMGLFNMLRRSPDITVGAIKVQPYHDFARNLAVPTNLNLVHLKPLRGTALFAFEPSLVYIAVDNLFGGDGRFPTKVEGREFTYTEQRIINRMLKLALDAYRDAWDSIFKLEVEYVRSETQVKFTNITTSPNDIVVTTPFQVEIGALTGEFNICIPFAMIEPLRERLTNPPVENVRQEESQWRNSLVKQVQHSELELVANFVDIPLRLSKILKLRKGDILPIEKPERLIVHVDGVPVLTSQYGTLNGQYALRVEHLINPVLTALDEEKPNE
;
A
#
# COMPACT_ATOMS: atom_id res chain seq x y z
N MET A 1 -23.19 59.73 -31.31
CA MET A 1 -22.46 58.79 -32.20
C MET A 1 -21.01 59.19 -32.15
N SER A 2 -20.25 58.52 -31.30
CA SER A 2 -18.79 58.74 -31.23
C SER A 2 -18.17 57.35 -31.31
N ASP A 3 -17.62 57.16 -32.50
CA ASP A 3 -16.87 55.95 -32.84
C ASP A 3 -15.64 55.84 -31.95
N ASN A 4 -15.59 54.77 -31.20
CA ASN A 4 -14.44 54.40 -30.35
C ASN A 4 -13.40 53.70 -31.24
N ILE A 5 -12.58 54.52 -31.93
CA ILE A 5 -11.43 54.05 -32.69
C ILE A 5 -10.28 53.92 -31.69
N LEU A 6 -9.80 52.71 -31.49
CA LEU A 6 -8.61 52.37 -30.70
C LEU A 6 -7.43 53.26 -31.11
N SER A 7 -6.71 53.80 -30.17
CA SER A 7 -5.55 54.67 -30.44
C SER A 7 -4.42 53.87 -31.07
N GLN A 8 -3.60 54.52 -31.91
CA GLN A 8 -2.46 53.90 -32.60
C GLN A 8 -1.50 53.18 -31.62
N ALA A 9 -1.39 53.72 -30.41
CA ALA A 9 -0.57 53.15 -29.33
C ALA A 9 -1.13 51.80 -28.78
N GLU A 10 -2.45 51.65 -28.76
CA GLU A 10 -3.11 50.40 -28.34
C GLU A 10 -3.00 49.32 -29.42
N ILE A 11 -2.99 49.72 -30.69
CA ILE A 11 -2.77 48.81 -31.81
C ILE A 11 -1.32 48.32 -31.86
N ASP A 12 -0.35 49.20 -31.59
CA ASP A 12 1.06 48.84 -31.51
C ASP A 12 1.39 47.95 -30.29
N ALA A 13 0.71 48.14 -29.17
CA ALA A 13 0.83 47.27 -27.99
C ALA A 13 0.25 45.86 -28.23
N LEU A 14 -0.80 45.75 -29.06
CA LEU A 14 -1.39 44.44 -29.44
C LEU A 14 -0.55 43.70 -30.48
N LEU A 15 0.16 44.43 -31.35
CA LEU A 15 1.00 43.84 -32.40
C LEU A 15 2.41 43.48 -31.93
N ASN A 16 2.94 44.19 -30.93
CA ASN A 16 4.27 43.93 -30.37
C ASN A 16 4.23 43.18 -29.02
N GLY A 17 3.20 42.32 -28.82
CA GLY A 17 3.12 41.42 -27.68
C GLY A 17 4.29 40.42 -27.66
N ASP A 18 5.45 40.95 -27.31
CA ASP A 18 6.66 40.17 -27.17
C ASP A 18 6.98 39.92 -25.68
N SER A 19 7.18 38.64 -25.40
CA SER A 19 8.01 38.09 -24.35
C SER A 19 8.03 38.83 -22.99
N ALA A 20 7.08 38.50 -22.12
CA ALA A 20 7.31 38.56 -20.68
C ALA A 20 6.68 37.35 -20.00
N SER A 21 7.59 36.47 -19.53
CA SER A 21 7.50 35.57 -18.38
C SER A 21 6.11 35.04 -18.01
N ALA A 22 5.95 33.75 -18.29
CA ALA A 22 4.91 32.90 -17.74
C ALA A 22 5.11 32.75 -16.23
N ASP A 23 4.36 33.55 -15.48
CA ASP A 23 3.90 33.24 -14.13
C ASP A 23 2.70 34.14 -13.85
N ASP A 24 1.63 33.57 -13.33
CA ASP A 24 0.36 34.20 -12.95
C ASP A 24 -0.69 34.43 -14.06
N VAL A 25 -1.46 33.39 -14.39
CA VAL A 25 -2.90 33.55 -14.67
C VAL A 25 -3.67 32.38 -14.11
N GLU A 26 -4.26 32.60 -12.94
CA GLU A 26 -5.44 31.87 -12.49
C GLU A 26 -6.65 32.18 -13.39
N GLN A 27 -7.30 31.09 -13.78
CA GLN A 27 -8.74 30.88 -13.96
C GLN A 27 -9.61 32.03 -14.49
N THR A 28 -10.10 31.86 -15.71
CA THR A 28 -11.53 31.98 -15.99
C THR A 28 -11.95 30.97 -17.05
N ALA A 29 -12.95 30.17 -16.67
CA ALA A 29 -13.59 29.21 -17.52
C ALA A 29 -14.44 29.87 -18.60
N SER A 30 -14.25 29.49 -19.86
CA SER A 30 -15.34 29.38 -20.83
C SER A 30 -14.84 28.60 -22.07
N GLY A 31 -15.62 27.60 -22.44
CA GLY A 31 -15.29 26.56 -23.38
C GLY A 31 -15.04 27.05 -24.81
N GLU A 32 -14.26 26.22 -25.47
CA GLU A 32 -14.51 25.77 -26.83
C GLU A 32 -13.49 24.66 -27.12
N ASN A 33 -13.92 23.61 -27.78
CA ASN A 33 -13.20 22.40 -28.12
C ASN A 33 -11.94 22.67 -28.95
N GLU A 34 -10.82 22.99 -28.30
CA GLU A 34 -9.52 22.87 -28.93
C GLU A 34 -9.15 21.37 -28.99
N VAL A 35 -9.26 20.80 -30.17
CA VAL A 35 -8.78 19.46 -30.49
C VAL A 35 -7.26 19.48 -30.37
N ARG A 36 -6.74 19.12 -29.19
CA ARG A 36 -5.30 18.93 -28.99
C ARG A 36 -4.87 17.63 -29.67
N PRO A 37 -3.75 17.65 -30.43
CA PRO A 37 -3.24 16.42 -31.03
C PRO A 37 -3.00 15.37 -29.95
N TYR A 38 -3.56 14.18 -30.15
CA TYR A 38 -3.42 13.05 -29.26
C TYR A 38 -1.98 12.51 -29.35
N ASP A 39 -1.17 12.77 -28.33
CA ASP A 39 0.14 12.16 -28.18
C ASP A 39 0.06 11.04 -27.13
N PRO A 40 0.18 9.75 -27.55
CA PRO A 40 0.12 8.62 -26.65
C PRO A 40 1.24 8.62 -25.59
N ASN A 41 2.35 9.32 -25.81
CA ASN A 41 3.46 9.41 -24.85
C ASN A 41 3.22 10.49 -23.80
N THR A 42 2.28 11.41 -24.01
CA THR A 42 1.91 12.47 -23.05
C THR A 42 0.66 12.14 -22.26
N GLN A 43 0.15 10.93 -22.31
CA GLN A 43 -0.85 10.49 -21.33
C GLN A 43 -0.25 10.48 -19.92
N ARG A 44 0.02 11.66 -19.40
CA ARG A 44 0.15 11.86 -17.96
C ARG A 44 -1.20 11.49 -17.39
N ARG A 45 -1.31 10.28 -16.89
CA ARG A 45 -2.37 9.89 -15.97
C ARG A 45 -2.18 10.82 -14.76
N VAL A 46 -2.77 12.01 -14.87
CA VAL A 46 -2.69 13.03 -13.79
C VAL A 46 -3.43 12.39 -12.63
N VAL A 47 -2.69 11.83 -11.70
CA VAL A 47 -3.22 11.41 -10.42
C VAL A 47 -3.57 12.71 -9.67
N ARG A 48 -4.73 13.29 -10.00
CA ARG A 48 -5.26 14.51 -9.37
C ARG A 48 -5.75 14.28 -7.94
N GLU A 49 -5.76 13.03 -7.50
CA GLU A 49 -6.23 12.69 -6.17
C GLU A 49 -5.14 13.01 -5.13
N ARG A 50 -5.48 13.79 -4.14
CA ARG A 50 -4.62 14.02 -2.98
C ARG A 50 -4.50 12.70 -2.21
N LEU A 51 -3.28 12.24 -2.01
CA LEU A 51 -2.97 11.07 -1.18
C LEU A 51 -2.89 11.50 0.30
N GLN A 52 -4.03 11.93 0.87
CA GLN A 52 -4.08 12.50 2.22
C GLN A 52 -3.51 11.55 3.29
N SER A 53 -3.77 10.27 3.16
CA SER A 53 -3.22 9.29 4.11
C SER A 53 -1.70 9.17 3.99
N LEU A 54 -1.14 9.35 2.79
CA LEU A 54 0.31 9.35 2.60
C LEU A 54 0.96 10.60 3.22
N GLU A 55 0.29 11.76 3.18
CA GLU A 55 0.72 12.97 3.89
C GLU A 55 0.79 12.70 5.40
N ILE A 56 -0.26 12.09 5.96
CA ILE A 56 -0.30 11.72 7.39
C ILE A 56 0.80 10.71 7.75
N ILE A 57 1.05 9.71 6.90
CA ILE A 57 2.13 8.73 7.10
C ILE A 57 3.48 9.45 7.12
N ASN A 58 3.73 10.33 6.16
CA ASN A 58 4.98 11.05 6.04
C ASN A 58 5.21 11.99 7.25
N GLU A 59 4.18 12.65 7.76
CA GLU A 59 4.24 13.45 8.98
C GLU A 59 4.56 12.59 10.24
N ARG A 60 3.94 11.42 10.35
CA ARG A 60 4.25 10.47 11.43
C ARG A 60 5.68 9.96 11.32
N PHE A 61 6.10 9.60 10.12
CA PHE A 61 7.47 9.18 9.83
C PHE A 61 8.47 10.27 10.23
N ALA A 62 8.26 11.51 9.80
CA ALA A 62 9.13 12.63 10.14
C ALA A 62 9.28 12.80 11.66
N ARG A 63 8.19 12.68 12.41
CA ARG A 63 8.19 12.78 13.87
C ARG A 63 8.99 11.64 14.54
N GLN A 64 8.80 10.41 14.08
CA GLN A 64 9.51 9.25 14.63
C GLN A 64 10.99 9.26 14.23
N PHE A 65 11.28 9.59 12.99
CA PHE A 65 12.65 9.70 12.50
C PHE A 65 13.43 10.81 13.22
N ARG A 66 12.77 11.95 13.50
CA ARG A 66 13.34 13.02 14.33
C ARG A 66 13.79 12.50 15.70
N MET A 67 12.97 11.69 16.36
CA MET A 67 13.34 11.09 17.67
C MET A 67 14.53 10.13 17.52
N GLY A 68 14.54 9.32 16.45
CA GLY A 68 15.67 8.42 16.14
C GLY A 68 16.97 9.19 15.92
N LEU A 69 16.93 10.25 15.10
CA LEU A 69 18.07 11.10 14.83
C LEU A 69 18.56 11.85 16.09
N PHE A 70 17.64 12.35 16.93
CA PHE A 70 18.01 12.98 18.21
C PHE A 70 18.80 12.03 19.09
N ASN A 71 18.37 10.78 19.21
CA ASN A 71 19.08 9.78 20.00
C ASN A 71 20.47 9.45 19.44
N MET A 72 20.61 9.47 18.10
CA MET A 72 21.87 9.19 17.43
C MET A 72 22.86 10.37 17.49
N LEU A 73 22.38 11.58 17.20
CA LEU A 73 23.20 12.78 17.06
C LEU A 73 23.36 13.57 18.35
N ARG A 74 22.51 13.32 19.36
CA ARG A 74 22.44 14.07 20.63
C ARG A 74 22.19 15.58 20.43
N ARG A 75 21.62 15.93 19.27
CA ARG A 75 21.16 17.27 18.94
C ARG A 75 19.72 17.18 18.46
N SER A 76 18.95 18.25 18.63
CA SER A 76 17.56 18.29 18.19
C SER A 76 17.51 18.61 16.68
N PRO A 77 17.24 17.63 15.81
CA PRO A 77 16.94 17.92 14.42
C PRO A 77 15.51 18.44 14.29
N ASP A 78 15.24 19.29 13.33
CA ASP A 78 13.89 19.54 12.85
C ASP A 78 13.70 18.92 11.46
N ILE A 79 12.54 18.29 11.24
CA ILE A 79 12.26 17.61 9.97
C ILE A 79 10.96 18.15 9.41
N THR A 80 11.07 18.81 8.26
CA THR A 80 9.93 19.33 7.52
C THR A 80 9.61 18.41 6.34
N VAL A 81 8.34 18.08 6.20
CA VAL A 81 7.85 17.26 5.08
C VAL A 81 7.45 18.18 3.95
N GLY A 82 8.06 18.00 2.79
CA GLY A 82 7.68 18.75 1.58
C GLY A 82 6.46 18.16 0.89
N ALA A 83 5.95 18.88 -0.10
CA ALA A 83 4.78 18.44 -0.86
C ALA A 83 5.06 17.15 -1.64
N ILE A 84 4.09 16.24 -1.61
CA ILE A 84 4.15 15.00 -2.40
C ILE A 84 4.08 15.36 -3.88
N LYS A 85 5.06 14.89 -4.66
CA LYS A 85 5.13 15.10 -6.11
C LYS A 85 4.88 13.78 -6.83
N VAL A 86 4.02 13.83 -7.83
CA VAL A 86 3.75 12.69 -8.73
C VAL A 86 4.36 13.06 -10.07
N GLN A 87 5.43 12.36 -10.45
CA GLN A 87 6.24 12.69 -11.62
C GLN A 87 6.83 11.44 -12.26
N PRO A 88 7.26 11.49 -13.54
CA PRO A 88 8.01 10.41 -14.15
C PRO A 88 9.34 10.16 -13.42
N TYR A 89 9.79 8.91 -13.39
CA TYR A 89 11.04 8.54 -12.71
C TYR A 89 12.26 9.28 -13.27
N HIS A 90 12.33 9.52 -14.58
CA HIS A 90 13.44 10.25 -15.18
C HIS A 90 13.57 11.70 -14.71
N ASP A 91 12.44 12.37 -14.42
CA ASP A 91 12.46 13.74 -13.88
C ASP A 91 13.00 13.75 -12.45
N PHE A 92 12.57 12.79 -11.63
CA PHE A 92 13.12 12.60 -10.29
C PHE A 92 14.62 12.31 -10.34
N ALA A 93 15.04 11.40 -11.22
CA ALA A 93 16.44 10.99 -11.36
C ALA A 93 17.38 12.13 -11.79
N ARG A 94 16.89 13.06 -12.62
CA ARG A 94 17.66 14.24 -13.05
C ARG A 94 17.90 15.25 -11.93
N ASN A 95 16.97 15.35 -11.00
CA ASN A 95 17.03 16.34 -9.93
C ASN A 95 17.86 15.89 -8.73
N LEU A 96 18.34 14.63 -8.72
CA LEU A 96 19.18 14.13 -7.65
C LEU A 96 20.62 14.67 -7.77
N ALA A 97 21.15 15.19 -6.68
CA ALA A 97 22.56 15.57 -6.59
C ALA A 97 23.48 14.34 -6.79
N VAL A 98 24.65 14.54 -7.36
CA VAL A 98 25.64 13.45 -7.54
C VAL A 98 26.89 13.78 -6.73
N PRO A 99 27.34 12.87 -5.86
CA PRO A 99 26.83 11.53 -5.53
C PRO A 99 25.71 11.57 -4.48
N THR A 100 24.62 10.82 -4.68
CA THR A 100 23.57 10.60 -3.68
C THR A 100 23.60 9.16 -3.21
N ASN A 101 23.38 8.92 -1.93
CA ASN A 101 23.25 7.57 -1.43
C ASN A 101 21.82 7.05 -1.66
N LEU A 102 21.67 6.07 -2.53
CA LEU A 102 20.43 5.53 -3.02
C LEU A 102 20.18 4.14 -2.43
N ASN A 103 19.21 4.02 -1.54
CA ASN A 103 18.93 2.79 -0.83
C ASN A 103 17.67 2.14 -1.38
N LEU A 104 17.80 0.95 -1.95
CA LEU A 104 16.68 0.17 -2.47
C LEU A 104 16.06 -0.65 -1.34
N VAL A 105 14.73 -0.59 -1.24
CA VAL A 105 13.98 -1.15 -0.12
C VAL A 105 12.72 -1.85 -0.63
N HIS A 106 12.46 -3.06 -0.15
CA HIS A 106 11.19 -3.75 -0.37
C HIS A 106 10.20 -3.44 0.75
N LEU A 107 8.97 -3.11 0.37
CA LEU A 107 7.86 -2.84 1.29
C LEU A 107 6.84 -3.99 1.18
N LYS A 108 7.09 -5.12 1.83
CA LYS A 108 6.19 -6.27 1.78
C LYS A 108 4.87 -5.99 2.52
N PRO A 109 3.71 -6.45 2.00
CA PRO A 109 3.49 -7.33 0.86
C PRO A 109 3.38 -6.61 -0.50
N LEU A 110 3.69 -5.33 -0.59
CA LEU A 110 3.64 -4.58 -1.85
C LEU A 110 4.69 -5.11 -2.83
N ARG A 111 4.31 -5.21 -4.11
CA ARG A 111 5.23 -5.69 -5.16
C ARG A 111 5.98 -4.52 -5.75
N GLY A 112 7.30 -4.53 -5.64
CA GLY A 112 8.17 -3.51 -6.19
C GLY A 112 9.27 -3.10 -5.21
N THR A 113 10.03 -2.08 -5.59
CA THR A 113 11.14 -1.55 -4.81
C THR A 113 10.97 -0.05 -4.64
N ALA A 114 10.98 0.42 -3.42
CA ALA A 114 11.03 1.84 -3.08
C ALA A 114 12.48 2.31 -2.95
N LEU A 115 12.70 3.62 -3.05
CA LEU A 115 14.01 4.22 -2.97
C LEU A 115 14.04 5.26 -1.84
N PHE A 116 15.04 5.13 -0.96
CA PHE A 116 15.39 6.13 0.04
C PHE A 116 16.70 6.80 -0.40
N ALA A 117 16.62 8.05 -0.83
CA ALA A 117 17.74 8.80 -1.35
C ALA A 117 18.23 9.81 -0.31
N PHE A 118 19.40 9.58 0.28
CA PHE A 118 20.04 10.53 1.18
C PHE A 118 21.02 11.41 0.40
N GLU A 119 20.75 12.71 0.43
CA GLU A 119 21.65 13.67 -0.20
C GLU A 119 22.96 13.81 0.58
N PRO A 120 24.06 14.16 -0.10
CA PRO A 120 25.36 14.33 0.53
C PRO A 120 25.35 15.37 1.64
N SER A 121 24.55 16.43 1.49
CA SER A 121 24.34 17.50 2.49
C SER A 121 23.94 16.91 3.84
N LEU A 122 22.91 16.05 3.87
CA LEU A 122 22.45 15.39 5.09
C LEU A 122 23.51 14.47 5.69
N VAL A 123 24.21 13.70 4.84
CA VAL A 123 25.27 12.79 5.30
C VAL A 123 26.39 13.55 5.99
N TYR A 124 26.89 14.63 5.37
CA TYR A 124 27.97 15.41 5.95
C TYR A 124 27.57 16.15 7.22
N ILE A 125 26.33 16.67 7.29
CA ILE A 125 25.81 17.26 8.51
C ILE A 125 25.75 16.22 9.63
N ALA A 126 25.29 15.00 9.35
CA ALA A 126 25.26 13.93 10.35
C ALA A 126 26.64 13.53 10.81
N VAL A 127 27.60 13.43 9.89
CA VAL A 127 29.02 13.12 10.20
C VAL A 127 29.61 14.22 11.07
N ASP A 128 29.51 15.48 10.69
CA ASP A 128 30.04 16.63 11.44
C ASP A 128 29.49 16.66 12.86
N ASN A 129 28.17 16.51 13.03
CA ASN A 129 27.56 16.49 14.35
C ASN A 129 27.99 15.31 15.22
N LEU A 130 28.21 14.11 14.64
CA LEU A 130 28.69 12.94 15.39
C LEU A 130 30.13 13.10 15.88
N PHE A 131 30.96 13.87 15.17
CA PHE A 131 32.33 14.18 15.56
C PHE A 131 32.44 15.47 16.39
N GLY A 132 31.31 16.06 16.80
CA GLY A 132 31.28 17.23 17.69
C GLY A 132 31.39 18.57 16.97
N GLY A 133 31.20 18.60 15.66
CA GLY A 133 31.13 19.84 14.89
C GLY A 133 29.91 20.68 15.21
N ASP A 134 30.03 21.99 15.06
CA ASP A 134 28.98 22.96 15.35
C ASP A 134 28.07 23.28 14.13
N GLY A 135 28.35 22.66 12.99
CA GLY A 135 27.63 22.94 11.75
C GLY A 135 27.88 24.35 11.18
N ARG A 136 29.00 24.97 11.54
CA ARG A 136 29.31 26.34 11.09
C ARG A 136 29.91 26.39 9.70
N PHE A 137 30.49 25.30 9.25
CA PHE A 137 31.17 25.23 7.96
C PHE A 137 30.46 24.24 7.06
N PRO A 138 29.80 24.75 5.98
CA PRO A 138 29.23 23.84 4.99
C PRO A 138 30.37 23.06 4.32
N THR A 139 30.36 21.75 4.46
CA THR A 139 31.31 20.89 3.74
C THR A 139 30.97 20.98 2.26
N LYS A 140 31.91 21.46 1.44
CA LYS A 140 31.71 21.44 -0.01
C LYS A 140 31.60 19.98 -0.46
N VAL A 141 30.48 19.67 -1.05
CA VAL A 141 30.21 18.38 -1.66
C VAL A 141 31.04 18.32 -2.96
N GLU A 142 32.26 17.86 -2.88
CA GLU A 142 33.07 17.56 -4.05
C GLU A 142 32.74 16.15 -4.49
N GLY A 143 32.14 15.92 -5.64
CA GLY A 143 31.75 14.70 -6.32
C GLY A 143 32.50 13.39 -6.05
N ARG A 144 32.99 13.19 -4.81
CA ARG A 144 33.70 12.01 -4.33
C ARG A 144 32.75 10.96 -3.75
N GLU A 145 33.08 9.70 -3.86
CA GLU A 145 32.36 8.62 -3.21
C GLU A 145 32.45 8.73 -1.68
N PHE A 146 31.43 8.18 -1.01
CA PHE A 146 31.39 8.12 0.45
C PHE A 146 32.45 7.19 1.00
N THR A 147 33.18 7.66 2.01
CA THR A 147 34.16 6.85 2.74
C THR A 147 33.46 5.74 3.56
N TYR A 148 34.26 4.76 3.99
CA TYR A 148 33.75 3.66 4.84
C TYR A 148 33.06 4.15 6.12
N THR A 149 33.58 5.20 6.75
CA THR A 149 33.02 5.79 7.97
C THR A 149 31.68 6.46 7.65
N GLU A 150 31.60 7.24 6.58
CA GLU A 150 30.37 7.87 6.12
C GLU A 150 29.32 6.81 5.78
N GLN A 151 29.69 5.75 5.08
CA GLN A 151 28.80 4.65 4.75
C GLN A 151 28.24 3.96 6.01
N ARG A 152 29.04 3.81 7.05
CA ARG A 152 28.58 3.24 8.32
C ARG A 152 27.57 4.14 9.01
N ILE A 153 27.75 5.46 8.94
CA ILE A 153 26.79 6.44 9.47
C ILE A 153 25.50 6.42 8.67
N ILE A 154 25.60 6.39 7.33
CA ILE A 154 24.46 6.26 6.42
C ILE A 154 23.63 5.02 6.77
N ASN A 155 24.26 3.87 6.92
CA ASN A 155 23.59 2.62 7.25
C ASN A 155 22.85 2.70 8.61
N ARG A 156 23.41 3.42 9.58
CA ARG A 156 22.77 3.63 10.87
C ARG A 156 21.55 4.56 10.74
N MET A 157 21.67 5.65 9.98
CA MET A 157 20.55 6.55 9.68
C MET A 157 19.46 5.83 8.90
N LEU A 158 19.85 5.03 7.90
CA LEU A 158 18.93 4.24 7.10
C LEU A 158 18.10 3.29 7.97
N LYS A 159 18.76 2.55 8.87
CA LYS A 159 18.05 1.65 9.79
C LYS A 159 17.01 2.38 10.62
N LEU A 160 17.35 3.55 11.17
CA LEU A 160 16.40 4.39 11.91
C LEU A 160 15.25 4.87 11.01
N ALA A 161 15.54 5.24 9.76
CA ALA A 161 14.52 5.65 8.82
C ALA A 161 13.58 4.50 8.45
N LEU A 162 14.09 3.29 8.21
CA LEU A 162 13.28 2.12 7.86
C LEU A 162 12.38 1.69 9.01
N ASP A 163 12.91 1.68 10.25
CA ASP A 163 12.13 1.37 11.44
C ASP A 163 11.01 2.41 11.66
N ALA A 164 11.33 3.71 11.55
CA ALA A 164 10.36 4.78 11.66
C ALA A 164 9.29 4.73 10.55
N TYR A 165 9.70 4.36 9.33
CA TYR A 165 8.77 4.26 8.19
C TYR A 165 7.80 3.09 8.35
N ARG A 166 8.29 1.93 8.80
CA ARG A 166 7.45 0.79 9.14
C ARG A 166 6.39 1.17 10.17
N ASP A 167 6.82 1.78 11.27
CA ASP A 167 5.93 2.16 12.37
C ASP A 167 4.91 3.25 11.96
N ALA A 168 5.30 4.15 11.05
CA ALA A 168 4.38 5.16 10.50
C ALA A 168 3.26 4.54 9.66
N TRP A 169 3.56 3.51 8.90
CA TRP A 169 2.60 2.78 8.07
C TRP A 169 1.67 1.86 8.87
N ASP A 170 2.08 1.37 10.02
CA ASP A 170 1.30 0.40 10.83
C ASP A 170 -0.13 0.90 11.13
N SER A 171 -0.33 2.21 11.14
CA SER A 171 -1.65 2.82 11.35
C SER A 171 -2.63 2.62 10.19
N ILE A 172 -2.16 2.48 8.96
CA ILE A 172 -2.99 2.35 7.75
C ILE A 172 -2.89 0.94 7.17
N PHE A 173 -1.66 0.46 7.03
CA PHE A 173 -1.39 -0.84 6.46
C PHE A 173 -0.08 -1.40 7.04
N LYS A 174 -0.12 -2.63 7.53
CA LYS A 174 1.05 -3.29 8.11
C LYS A 174 2.05 -3.64 7.01
N LEU A 175 3.23 -2.99 7.05
CA LEU A 175 4.33 -3.23 6.13
C LEU A 175 5.52 -3.86 6.84
N GLU A 176 6.17 -4.77 6.15
CA GLU A 176 7.52 -5.23 6.47
C GLU A 176 8.49 -4.54 5.53
N VAL A 177 9.44 -3.80 6.12
CA VAL A 177 10.41 -2.99 5.38
C VAL A 177 11.74 -3.71 5.37
N GLU A 178 12.20 -4.13 4.19
CA GLU A 178 13.43 -4.91 4.02
C GLU A 178 14.43 -4.15 3.15
N TYR A 179 15.61 -3.91 3.70
CA TYR A 179 16.72 -3.31 2.95
C TYR A 179 17.28 -4.31 1.92
N VAL A 180 17.46 -3.87 0.69
CA VAL A 180 18.02 -4.70 -0.39
C VAL A 180 19.50 -4.39 -0.60
N ARG A 181 19.80 -3.17 -1.05
CA ARG A 181 21.15 -2.72 -1.36
C ARG A 181 21.21 -1.20 -1.46
N SER A 182 22.43 -0.67 -1.43
CA SER A 182 22.73 0.75 -1.62
C SER A 182 23.54 0.96 -2.89
N GLU A 183 23.21 2.02 -3.62
CA GLU A 183 23.87 2.45 -4.84
C GLU A 183 24.23 3.93 -4.73
N THR A 184 25.26 4.35 -5.47
CA THR A 184 25.67 5.77 -5.53
C THR A 184 25.30 6.44 -6.83
N GLN A 185 24.94 5.66 -7.84
CA GLN A 185 24.55 6.14 -9.15
C GLN A 185 23.12 5.74 -9.51
N VAL A 186 22.35 6.69 -9.95
CA VAL A 186 20.94 6.51 -10.36
C VAL A 186 20.80 5.46 -11.48
N LYS A 187 21.79 5.33 -12.35
CA LYS A 187 21.77 4.36 -13.46
C LYS A 187 21.62 2.89 -13.01
N PHE A 188 22.03 2.58 -11.78
CA PHE A 188 21.94 1.23 -11.22
C PHE A 188 20.72 1.01 -10.34
N THR A 189 19.89 2.04 -10.15
CA THR A 189 18.67 1.97 -9.35
C THR A 189 17.45 1.70 -10.23
N ASN A 190 17.25 0.45 -10.63
CA ASN A 190 16.09 0.05 -11.42
C ASN A 190 14.89 -0.21 -10.47
N ILE A 191 14.18 0.84 -10.08
CA ILE A 191 12.94 0.74 -9.28
C ILE A 191 11.69 0.68 -10.16
N THR A 192 11.80 1.05 -11.42
CA THR A 192 10.71 1.08 -12.40
C THR A 192 11.11 0.29 -13.64
N THR A 193 10.11 -0.19 -14.39
CA THR A 193 10.33 -0.93 -15.63
C THR A 193 10.73 0.01 -16.78
N SER A 194 10.17 1.22 -16.78
CA SER A 194 10.44 2.27 -17.78
C SER A 194 10.83 3.58 -17.09
N PRO A 195 11.74 4.38 -17.68
CA PRO A 195 12.05 5.73 -17.17
C PRO A 195 10.84 6.67 -17.11
N ASN A 196 9.79 6.38 -17.88
CA ASN A 196 8.55 7.17 -17.94
C ASN A 196 7.52 6.72 -16.90
N ASP A 197 7.78 5.63 -16.17
CA ASP A 197 6.86 5.17 -15.14
C ASP A 197 6.70 6.24 -14.06
N ILE A 198 5.47 6.38 -13.59
CA ILE A 198 5.12 7.38 -12.59
C ILE A 198 5.61 6.94 -11.21
N VAL A 199 6.25 7.85 -10.53
CA VAL A 199 6.68 7.68 -9.14
C VAL A 199 6.07 8.77 -8.26
N VAL A 200 5.86 8.41 -7.01
CA VAL A 200 5.45 9.33 -5.94
C VAL A 200 6.67 9.64 -5.11
N THR A 201 7.03 10.90 -5.05
CA THR A 201 8.22 11.37 -4.33
C THR A 201 7.82 12.32 -3.22
N THR A 202 8.41 12.13 -2.05
CA THR A 202 8.25 13.02 -0.91
C THR A 202 9.64 13.51 -0.50
N PRO A 203 9.91 14.81 -0.64
CA PRO A 203 11.13 15.41 -0.12
C PRO A 203 10.98 15.69 1.38
N PHE A 204 12.07 15.51 2.12
CA PHE A 204 12.18 15.82 3.54
C PHE A 204 13.39 16.71 3.74
N GLN A 205 13.20 17.81 4.43
CA GLN A 205 14.30 18.69 4.86
C GLN A 205 14.61 18.43 6.33
N VAL A 206 15.87 18.25 6.62
CA VAL A 206 16.39 17.99 7.98
C VAL A 206 17.30 19.14 8.37
N GLU A 207 16.87 19.91 9.35
CA GLU A 207 17.63 21.04 9.89
C GLU A 207 18.32 20.60 11.19
N ILE A 208 19.64 20.78 11.28
CA ILE A 208 20.43 20.51 12.47
C ILE A 208 21.33 21.71 12.75
N GLY A 209 20.95 22.52 13.72
CA GLY A 209 21.59 23.81 13.98
C GLY A 209 21.33 24.80 12.87
N ALA A 210 22.38 25.26 12.17
CA ALA A 210 22.27 26.22 11.07
C ALA A 210 22.35 25.56 9.68
N LEU A 211 22.50 24.25 9.63
CA LEU A 211 22.66 23.50 8.38
C LEU A 211 21.39 22.73 8.04
N THR A 212 21.07 22.71 6.76
CA THR A 212 19.94 21.98 6.20
C THR A 212 20.46 20.89 5.26
N GLY A 213 19.97 19.67 5.45
CA GLY A 213 20.19 18.55 4.56
C GLY A 213 18.88 18.00 4.06
N GLU A 214 18.88 17.33 2.92
CA GLU A 214 17.70 16.79 2.30
C GLU A 214 17.79 15.27 2.12
N PHE A 215 16.62 14.62 2.18
CA PHE A 215 16.46 13.25 1.70
C PHE A 215 15.10 13.08 1.05
N ASN A 216 15.01 12.11 0.17
CA ASN A 216 13.82 11.84 -0.61
C ASN A 216 13.38 10.40 -0.47
N ILE A 217 12.07 10.18 -0.33
CA ILE A 217 11.45 8.86 -0.45
C ILE A 217 10.73 8.81 -1.79
N CYS A 218 11.08 7.85 -2.63
CA CYS A 218 10.51 7.66 -3.95
C CYS A 218 9.90 6.26 -4.05
N ILE A 219 8.61 6.20 -4.37
CA ILE A 219 7.84 4.95 -4.46
C ILE A 219 7.19 4.88 -5.84
N PRO A 220 7.38 3.80 -6.62
CA PRO A 220 6.64 3.59 -7.85
C PRO A 220 5.12 3.63 -7.62
N PHE A 221 4.39 4.36 -8.45
CA PHE A 221 2.93 4.48 -8.29
C PHE A 221 2.23 3.13 -8.38
N ALA A 222 2.68 2.26 -9.27
CA ALA A 222 2.16 0.89 -9.42
C ALA A 222 2.23 0.07 -8.10
N MET A 223 3.17 0.42 -7.21
CA MET A 223 3.36 -0.25 -5.93
C MET A 223 2.29 0.14 -4.91
N ILE A 224 1.84 1.39 -4.94
CA ILE A 224 0.82 1.93 -4.02
C ILE A 224 -0.59 1.92 -4.62
N GLU A 225 -0.72 1.69 -5.91
CA GLU A 225 -2.02 1.63 -6.62
C GLU A 225 -3.04 0.68 -5.96
N PRO A 226 -2.66 -0.53 -5.49
CA PRO A 226 -3.59 -1.41 -4.78
C PRO A 226 -4.11 -0.84 -3.45
N LEU A 227 -3.40 0.12 -2.86
CA LEU A 227 -3.78 0.79 -1.61
C LEU A 227 -4.44 2.15 -1.84
N ARG A 228 -4.69 2.54 -3.11
CA ARG A 228 -5.17 3.87 -3.49
C ARG A 228 -6.40 4.29 -2.69
N GLU A 229 -7.41 3.44 -2.57
CA GLU A 229 -8.63 3.76 -1.82
C GLU A 229 -8.36 4.07 -0.35
N ARG A 230 -7.45 3.33 0.28
CA ARG A 230 -7.03 3.56 1.68
C ARG A 230 -6.16 4.80 1.83
N LEU A 231 -5.40 5.15 0.77
CA LEU A 231 -4.53 6.32 0.78
C LEU A 231 -5.28 7.62 0.47
N THR A 232 -6.40 7.54 -0.25
CA THR A 232 -7.25 8.69 -0.55
C THR A 232 -8.18 9.02 0.62
N ASN A 233 -8.74 7.99 1.28
CA ASN A 233 -9.65 8.14 2.39
C ASN A 233 -8.95 7.69 3.70
N PRO A 234 -8.42 8.61 4.50
CA PRO A 234 -7.80 8.23 5.76
C PRO A 234 -8.83 7.56 6.67
N PRO A 235 -8.54 6.37 7.20
CA PRO A 235 -9.42 5.75 8.17
C PRO A 235 -9.47 6.62 9.42
N VAL A 236 -10.64 7.15 9.74
CA VAL A 236 -10.89 7.87 10.99
C VAL A 236 -10.68 6.86 12.13
N GLU A 237 -9.86 7.18 13.13
CA GLU A 237 -9.52 6.26 14.23
C GLU A 237 -10.75 5.67 14.94
N ASN A 238 -11.85 6.42 15.00
CA ASN A 238 -13.11 5.97 15.57
C ASN A 238 -13.77 4.85 14.73
N VAL A 239 -13.62 4.88 13.40
CA VAL A 239 -14.20 3.87 12.50
C VAL A 239 -13.54 2.51 12.70
N ARG A 240 -12.23 2.46 12.98
CA ARG A 240 -11.53 1.19 13.24
C ARG A 240 -11.99 0.48 14.51
N GLN A 241 -12.28 1.23 15.58
CA GLN A 241 -12.82 0.65 16.80
C GLN A 241 -14.27 0.15 16.57
N GLU A 242 -15.06 0.91 15.85
CA GLU A 242 -16.43 0.52 15.50
C GLU A 242 -16.45 -0.68 14.55
N GLU A 243 -15.59 -0.72 13.52
CA GLU A 243 -15.46 -1.87 12.61
C GLU A 243 -14.99 -3.14 13.34
N SER A 244 -14.04 -3.03 14.27
CA SER A 244 -13.58 -4.17 15.04
C SER A 244 -14.65 -4.69 16.00
N GLN A 245 -15.39 -3.80 16.64
CA GLN A 245 -16.52 -4.14 17.50
C GLN A 245 -17.66 -4.74 16.69
N TRP A 246 -18.00 -4.14 15.55
CA TRP A 246 -19.01 -4.65 14.65
C TRP A 246 -18.64 -6.04 14.12
N ARG A 247 -17.41 -6.24 13.66
CA ARG A 247 -16.92 -7.55 13.21
C ARG A 247 -16.98 -8.60 14.30
N ASN A 248 -16.57 -8.26 15.53
CA ASN A 248 -16.64 -9.18 16.66
C ASN A 248 -18.10 -9.49 17.05
N SER A 249 -19.00 -8.51 16.96
CA SER A 249 -20.43 -8.71 17.17
C SER A 249 -21.03 -9.59 16.09
N LEU A 250 -20.67 -9.36 14.82
CA LEU A 250 -21.11 -10.19 13.69
C LEU A 250 -20.65 -11.65 13.84
N VAL A 251 -19.37 -11.86 14.17
CA VAL A 251 -18.82 -13.20 14.41
C VAL A 251 -19.59 -13.90 15.54
N LYS A 252 -19.87 -13.20 16.63
CA LYS A 252 -20.68 -13.76 17.73
C LYS A 252 -22.10 -14.09 17.28
N GLN A 253 -22.74 -13.23 16.51
CA GLN A 253 -24.11 -13.50 16.00
C GLN A 253 -24.13 -14.70 15.05
N VAL A 254 -23.14 -14.82 14.16
CA VAL A 254 -22.99 -15.99 13.28
C VAL A 254 -22.76 -17.27 14.09
N GLN A 255 -21.93 -17.20 15.15
CA GLN A 255 -21.69 -18.35 16.03
C GLN A 255 -22.94 -18.77 16.85
N HIS A 256 -23.89 -17.87 17.08
CA HIS A 256 -25.13 -18.14 17.79
C HIS A 256 -26.30 -18.49 16.87
N SER A 257 -26.09 -18.46 15.55
CA SER A 257 -27.13 -18.86 14.61
C SER A 257 -27.37 -20.38 14.69
N GLU A 258 -28.63 -20.77 14.69
CA GLU A 258 -29.04 -22.15 14.69
C GLU A 258 -29.02 -22.69 13.25
N LEU A 259 -28.43 -23.86 13.07
CA LEU A 259 -28.34 -24.55 11.79
C LEU A 259 -29.04 -25.92 11.90
N GLU A 260 -29.77 -26.28 10.88
CA GLU A 260 -30.42 -27.60 10.80
C GLU A 260 -29.41 -28.65 10.32
N LEU A 261 -29.18 -29.68 11.15
CA LEU A 261 -28.36 -30.82 10.82
C LEU A 261 -29.23 -31.96 10.29
N VAL A 262 -29.06 -32.31 9.03
CA VAL A 262 -29.80 -33.41 8.40
C VAL A 262 -28.90 -34.62 8.25
N ALA A 263 -29.28 -35.74 8.92
CA ALA A 263 -28.62 -37.02 8.80
C ALA A 263 -29.52 -38.01 8.05
N ASN A 264 -29.21 -38.26 6.79
CA ASN A 264 -29.91 -39.31 6.02
C ASN A 264 -29.44 -40.69 6.48
N PHE A 265 -30.40 -41.49 6.95
CA PHE A 265 -30.06 -42.83 7.48
C PHE A 265 -29.75 -43.81 6.37
N VAL A 266 -30.61 -43.89 5.35
CA VAL A 266 -30.42 -44.77 4.20
C VAL A 266 -31.27 -44.35 3.02
N ASP A 267 -30.73 -44.40 1.82
CA ASP A 267 -31.44 -44.25 0.57
C ASP A 267 -31.70 -45.63 -0.06
N ILE A 268 -32.97 -45.93 -0.35
CA ILE A 268 -33.35 -47.22 -0.90
C ILE A 268 -33.72 -47.04 -2.39
N PRO A 269 -32.90 -47.54 -3.33
CA PRO A 269 -33.19 -47.50 -4.74
C PRO A 269 -34.33 -48.50 -5.09
N LEU A 270 -35.52 -48.03 -5.40
CA LEU A 270 -36.64 -48.84 -5.79
C LEU A 270 -37.09 -48.53 -7.22
N ARG A 271 -37.47 -49.58 -7.97
CA ARG A 271 -38.12 -49.41 -9.27
C ARG A 271 -39.54 -48.86 -9.10
N LEU A 272 -39.97 -47.91 -9.93
CA LEU A 272 -41.31 -47.34 -9.90
C LEU A 272 -42.41 -48.43 -9.92
N SER A 273 -42.22 -49.49 -10.71
CA SER A 273 -43.15 -50.61 -10.78
C SER A 273 -43.29 -51.37 -9.44
N LYS A 274 -42.28 -51.34 -8.58
CA LYS A 274 -42.33 -51.94 -7.25
C LYS A 274 -43.06 -51.01 -6.27
N ILE A 275 -42.82 -49.71 -6.40
CA ILE A 275 -43.48 -48.69 -5.57
C ILE A 275 -45.01 -48.71 -5.78
N LEU A 276 -45.48 -48.80 -7.05
CA LEU A 276 -46.86 -48.89 -7.40
C LEU A 276 -47.62 -50.15 -6.88
N LYS A 277 -46.87 -51.19 -6.49
CA LYS A 277 -47.40 -52.44 -5.97
C LYS A 277 -47.34 -52.56 -4.43
N LEU A 278 -46.72 -51.60 -3.75
CA LEU A 278 -46.59 -51.60 -2.28
C LEU A 278 -47.96 -51.51 -1.61
N ARG A 279 -48.14 -52.35 -0.60
CA ARG A 279 -49.37 -52.38 0.23
C ARG A 279 -48.99 -52.19 1.69
N LYS A 280 -49.94 -51.72 2.48
CA LYS A 280 -49.81 -51.60 3.94
C LYS A 280 -49.46 -52.98 4.55
N GLY A 281 -48.28 -53.06 5.21
CA GLY A 281 -47.77 -54.28 5.80
C GLY A 281 -46.59 -54.91 5.06
N ASP A 282 -46.20 -54.40 3.88
CA ASP A 282 -45.01 -54.85 3.17
C ASP A 282 -43.73 -54.45 3.93
N ILE A 283 -42.79 -55.35 4.00
CA ILE A 283 -41.47 -55.10 4.67
C ILE A 283 -40.43 -54.87 3.61
N LEU A 284 -39.78 -53.69 3.72
CA LEU A 284 -38.62 -53.35 2.89
C LEU A 284 -37.37 -53.61 3.69
N PRO A 285 -36.51 -54.57 3.28
CA PRO A 285 -35.20 -54.76 3.95
C PRO A 285 -34.28 -53.56 3.67
N ILE A 286 -33.64 -53.06 4.73
CA ILE A 286 -32.66 -52.00 4.67
C ILE A 286 -31.35 -52.49 5.27
N GLU A 287 -30.25 -52.13 4.67
CA GLU A 287 -28.94 -52.38 5.26
C GLU A 287 -28.63 -51.32 6.29
N LYS A 288 -28.14 -51.71 7.43
CA LYS A 288 -27.75 -50.80 8.50
C LYS A 288 -26.44 -50.14 8.14
N PRO A 289 -26.38 -48.81 7.93
CA PRO A 289 -25.13 -48.13 7.67
C PRO A 289 -24.27 -48.11 8.94
N GLU A 290 -22.96 -48.30 8.81
CA GLU A 290 -22.04 -48.19 9.94
C GLU A 290 -21.79 -46.70 10.30
N ARG A 291 -21.78 -45.82 9.30
CA ARG A 291 -21.52 -44.39 9.44
C ARG A 291 -22.57 -43.59 8.69
N LEU A 292 -22.91 -42.42 9.22
CA LEU A 292 -23.79 -41.46 8.59
C LEU A 292 -23.02 -40.18 8.27
N ILE A 293 -23.27 -39.63 7.11
CA ILE A 293 -22.81 -38.27 6.74
C ILE A 293 -23.91 -37.31 7.09
N VAL A 294 -23.58 -36.31 7.88
CA VAL A 294 -24.50 -35.27 8.29
C VAL A 294 -24.26 -34.01 7.45
N HIS A 295 -25.33 -33.46 6.93
CA HIS A 295 -25.32 -32.30 6.04
C HIS A 295 -25.94 -31.08 6.71
N VAL A 296 -25.45 -29.92 6.34
CA VAL A 296 -26.07 -28.62 6.58
C VAL A 296 -26.38 -28.03 5.22
N ASP A 297 -27.64 -27.81 4.90
CA ASP A 297 -28.07 -27.29 3.60
C ASP A 297 -27.47 -28.01 2.38
N GLY A 298 -27.41 -29.35 2.47
CA GLY A 298 -26.85 -30.20 1.42
C GLY A 298 -25.33 -30.32 1.40
N VAL A 299 -24.59 -29.56 2.23
CA VAL A 299 -23.13 -29.61 2.34
C VAL A 299 -22.72 -30.62 3.44
N PRO A 300 -21.89 -31.62 3.18
CA PRO A 300 -21.41 -32.58 4.19
C PRO A 300 -20.51 -31.87 5.19
N VAL A 301 -20.86 -31.97 6.50
CA VAL A 301 -20.16 -31.25 7.57
C VAL A 301 -19.44 -32.21 8.51
N LEU A 302 -20.02 -33.39 8.78
CA LEU A 302 -19.42 -34.33 9.70
C LEU A 302 -19.85 -35.77 9.39
N THR A 303 -19.00 -36.73 9.82
CA THR A 303 -19.33 -38.14 9.86
C THR A 303 -19.66 -38.54 11.28
N SER A 304 -20.70 -39.38 11.45
CA SER A 304 -21.19 -39.79 12.74
C SER A 304 -21.62 -41.24 12.75
N GLN A 305 -21.61 -41.87 13.94
CA GLN A 305 -22.31 -43.12 14.24
C GLN A 305 -23.64 -42.80 14.92
N TYR A 306 -24.68 -43.52 14.52
CA TYR A 306 -25.97 -43.34 15.18
C TYR A 306 -26.10 -44.33 16.35
N GLY A 307 -26.87 -43.91 17.33
CA GLY A 307 -27.18 -44.71 18.52
C GLY A 307 -28.37 -44.17 19.27
N THR A 308 -28.53 -44.64 20.47
CA THR A 308 -29.58 -44.16 21.40
C THR A 308 -28.91 -43.69 22.68
N LEU A 309 -29.28 -42.54 23.16
CA LEU A 309 -28.87 -41.97 24.44
C LEU A 309 -30.11 -41.56 25.22
N ASN A 310 -30.31 -42.09 26.43
CA ASN A 310 -31.44 -41.79 27.28
C ASN A 310 -32.81 -41.99 26.60
N GLY A 311 -32.94 -43.00 25.72
CA GLY A 311 -34.19 -43.29 25.01
C GLY A 311 -34.47 -42.40 23.79
N GLN A 312 -33.55 -41.51 23.45
CA GLN A 312 -33.62 -40.66 22.26
C GLN A 312 -32.56 -41.10 21.22
N TYR A 313 -32.84 -40.87 19.95
CA TYR A 313 -31.85 -41.09 18.91
C TYR A 313 -30.70 -40.07 19.05
N ALA A 314 -29.49 -40.53 18.90
CA ALA A 314 -28.29 -39.72 19.08
C ALA A 314 -27.28 -39.99 17.97
N LEU A 315 -26.50 -38.97 17.63
CA LEU A 315 -25.39 -39.04 16.70
C LEU A 315 -24.08 -38.86 17.47
N ARG A 316 -23.17 -39.84 17.37
CA ARG A 316 -21.83 -39.71 17.89
C ARG A 316 -20.91 -39.21 16.80
N VAL A 317 -20.42 -37.98 16.91
CA VAL A 317 -19.49 -37.38 15.94
C VAL A 317 -18.15 -38.11 15.96
N GLU A 318 -17.68 -38.56 14.79
CA GLU A 318 -16.35 -39.17 14.62
C GLU A 318 -15.36 -38.17 14.02
N HIS A 319 -15.71 -37.58 12.89
CA HIS A 319 -14.86 -36.64 12.20
C HIS A 319 -15.65 -35.42 11.69
N LEU A 320 -15.03 -34.25 11.72
CA LEU A 320 -15.52 -33.05 11.05
C LEU A 320 -14.97 -33.04 9.61
N ILE A 321 -15.85 -32.86 8.64
CA ILE A 321 -15.48 -32.70 7.23
C ILE A 321 -15.28 -31.20 7.02
N ASN A 322 -14.07 -30.81 6.60
CA ASN A 322 -13.83 -29.41 6.23
C ASN A 322 -14.06 -29.25 4.72
N PRO A 323 -15.18 -28.64 4.28
CA PRO A 323 -15.54 -28.58 2.87
C PRO A 323 -14.52 -27.80 2.01
N VAL A 324 -13.74 -26.90 2.63
CA VAL A 324 -12.68 -26.15 1.94
C VAL A 324 -11.47 -27.02 1.62
N LEU A 325 -11.14 -27.97 2.47
CA LEU A 325 -10.00 -28.91 2.23
C LEU A 325 -10.39 -30.00 1.25
N THR A 326 -11.64 -30.49 1.29
CA THR A 326 -12.12 -31.53 0.38
C THR A 326 -12.22 -31.05 -1.06
N ALA A 327 -12.60 -29.79 -1.29
CA ALA A 327 -12.63 -29.17 -2.62
C ALA A 327 -11.22 -29.00 -3.24
N LEU A 328 -10.19 -28.83 -2.42
CA LEU A 328 -8.79 -28.71 -2.89
C LEU A 328 -8.16 -30.07 -3.25
N ASP A 329 -8.66 -31.16 -2.65
CA ASP A 329 -8.18 -32.52 -2.97
C ASP A 329 -8.87 -33.11 -4.23
N GLU A 330 -10.06 -32.65 -4.58
CA GLU A 330 -10.77 -33.06 -5.81
C GLU A 330 -10.22 -32.37 -7.07
N GLU A 331 -9.51 -31.22 -6.94
CA GLU A 331 -8.89 -30.51 -8.07
C GLU A 331 -7.48 -31.02 -8.45
N LYS A 332 -6.95 -32.07 -7.80
CA LYS A 332 -5.73 -32.70 -8.29
C LYS A 332 -6.09 -33.73 -9.37
N PRO A 333 -5.85 -33.43 -10.67
CA PRO A 333 -5.99 -34.44 -11.71
C PRO A 333 -4.94 -35.51 -11.45
N ASN A 334 -5.38 -36.77 -11.53
CA ASN A 334 -4.48 -37.93 -11.56
C ASN A 334 -3.48 -37.75 -12.69
N GLU A 335 -2.21 -37.49 -12.37
CA GLU A 335 -1.07 -37.79 -13.23
C GLU A 335 -0.58 -39.22 -12.99
#